data_a90d972f0729a047e948c52fb09c5910
#
_entry.id   a90d972f0729a047e948c52fb09c5910
#
_cell.length_a   1.000
_cell.length_b   1.000
_cell.length_c   1.000
_cell.angle_alpha   90.00
_cell.angle_beta   90.00
_cell.angle_gamma   90.00
#
_symmetry.space_group_name_H-M   'P 1'
#
loop_
_entity.id
_entity.type
_entity.pdbx_description
1 polymer ?
#
loop_
_entity_poly.entity_id
_entity_poly.type
_entity_poly.pdbx_seq_one_letter_code
_entity_poly.pdbx_strand_id
1 'polypeptide(L)'
;MSSSISRRRLLQATGATAAVSAAESVIGSSPARAASTAGRADIGVSAHPFAFGQVQLTASRWLDNQNRTRNYLRFVDTERLLYNFRANHRLSTNGAASNGGWDGPTFPFRSHAQGHFLTAWAQVYAVTGDTTCRDKAAHMVAELARCQANNGAAGFNTGYLSGFPESDFSALEAGTLSNGNVPYYVIHKILAGLLDVWRYMGSTQARDVLLGLAGWVDWRTGRLSSGQMQSVLRTEFGGMNAVLADIYQQTGDSRWLTTAQRFDHAAVFDPLASNQDRLNGLHANTQVPKWIGAAREYQATGATRYRDIALNAWNICVNAHTYVIGGNSQAEHFRPPNAIAAYLNRDTCESCNTYNMLTLTRELFTLDPNRVALFDYYERAWLNQMIGQQNPADNHGHVTYFTPLNPGGRRGVGPAWGGGTWSTDYDSFWCCQGTGLEMHTKLMDSVYFSSDTTLIVNLFMPSVLNWTQRGITVTQTTSYPVSDTTTLQVTGNVSGTWTMRVRIPSWTAGATISVNGTTQNITTTPGSYATLTRSWTSGDTVTVRLPMRIIMRAANDNANIAAITYGPVVLSGNYGNTSLASLPSLNTSSITRTSSGSLAFTATANGSTVGLGPFHDAHGHNYNVYWNTSGQ
;
A
#
# COMPACT_ATOMS: atom_id res chain seq x y z
N MET A 1 -59.15 11.35 38.86
CA MET A 1 -60.06 10.30 38.44
C MET A 1 -59.52 9.81 37.11
N SER A 2 -58.76 8.69 37.09
CA SER A 2 -59.22 7.35 36.78
C SER A 2 -59.80 7.28 35.37
N SER A 3 -59.36 6.54 34.41
CA SER A 3 -58.80 5.16 34.30
C SER A 3 -58.36 4.90 32.87
N SER A 4 -57.24 4.30 32.66
CA SER A 4 -56.88 2.99 32.02
C SER A 4 -57.98 2.29 31.21
N ILE A 5 -57.52 1.60 30.13
CA ILE A 5 -57.84 0.28 29.53
C ILE A 5 -57.48 0.32 28.04
N SER A 6 -56.42 -0.37 27.58
CA SER A 6 -56.21 -1.80 27.30
C SER A 6 -56.83 -2.34 26.00
N ARG A 7 -55.99 -2.73 25.10
CA ARG A 7 -55.92 -3.93 24.21
C ARG A 7 -57.18 -4.48 23.50
N ARG A 8 -56.92 -4.78 22.18
CA ARG A 8 -57.40 -5.94 21.37
C ARG A 8 -58.76 -5.86 20.65
N ARG A 9 -58.69 -6.08 19.37
CA ARG A 9 -59.33 -7.07 18.43
C ARG A 9 -59.62 -6.38 17.10
N LEU A 10 -59.18 -6.87 16.02
CA LEU A 10 -59.24 -8.09 15.19
C LEU A 10 -60.30 -8.01 14.07
N LEU A 11 -59.81 -8.15 12.85
CA LEU A 11 -60.30 -8.97 11.71
C LEU A 11 -61.41 -8.45 10.77
N GLN A 12 -60.99 -8.51 9.48
CA GLN A 12 -61.74 -8.96 8.27
C GLN A 12 -62.67 -7.91 7.61
N ALA A 13 -62.71 -7.72 6.28
CA ALA A 13 -62.55 -8.67 5.20
C ALA A 13 -62.47 -7.97 3.83
N THR A 14 -61.82 -8.67 2.87
CA THR A 14 -62.14 -8.80 1.43
C THR A 14 -62.18 -7.52 0.57
N GLY A 15 -61.27 -7.29 -0.38
CA GLY A 15 -61.05 -8.01 -1.63
C GLY A 15 -61.28 -7.09 -2.81
N ALA A 16 -60.25 -6.77 -3.59
CA ALA A 16 -60.33 -6.57 -5.04
C ALA A 16 -58.91 -6.48 -5.64
N THR A 17 -58.59 -7.38 -6.55
CA THR A 17 -57.41 -7.48 -7.36
C THR A 17 -57.25 -6.29 -8.30
N ALA A 18 -56.07 -5.67 -8.28
CA ALA A 18 -55.52 -4.93 -9.44
C ALA A 18 -54.01 -5.21 -9.49
N ALA A 19 -53.61 -5.93 -10.53
CA ALA A 19 -52.20 -6.19 -10.84
C ALA A 19 -51.54 -4.87 -11.30
N VAL A 20 -50.58 -4.38 -10.53
CA VAL A 20 -49.61 -3.37 -10.96
C VAL A 20 -48.26 -4.02 -10.83
N SER A 21 -47.59 -4.18 -11.98
CA SER A 21 -46.20 -4.63 -12.10
C SER A 21 -45.29 -3.67 -11.34
N ALA A 22 -44.83 -4.09 -10.18
CA ALA A 22 -43.75 -3.39 -9.46
C ALA A 22 -42.40 -3.87 -10.06
N ALA A 23 -41.73 -2.98 -10.72
CA ALA A 23 -40.30 -3.12 -10.96
C ALA A 23 -39.61 -3.05 -9.60
N GLU A 24 -39.08 -4.15 -9.10
CA GLU A 24 -38.23 -4.18 -7.93
C GLU A 24 -36.93 -3.42 -8.25
N SER A 25 -36.85 -2.18 -7.82
CA SER A 25 -35.58 -1.49 -7.63
C SER A 25 -34.86 -2.20 -6.47
N VAL A 26 -33.86 -3.02 -6.81
CA VAL A 26 -32.89 -3.52 -5.83
C VAL A 26 -32.12 -2.31 -5.32
N ILE A 27 -32.63 -1.67 -4.27
CA ILE A 27 -31.84 -0.76 -3.44
C ILE A 27 -30.90 -1.68 -2.66
N GLY A 28 -29.69 -1.88 -3.19
CA GLY A 28 -28.62 -2.50 -2.45
C GLY A 28 -28.42 -1.71 -1.16
N SER A 29 -28.72 -2.33 -0.01
CA SER A 29 -28.35 -1.80 1.30
C SER A 29 -26.82 -1.59 1.28
N SER A 30 -26.39 -0.33 1.28
CA SER A 30 -24.99 0.01 1.53
C SER A 30 -24.56 -0.70 2.82
N PRO A 31 -23.40 -1.36 2.84
CA PRO A 31 -22.92 -1.99 4.06
C PRO A 31 -22.91 -0.93 5.15
N ALA A 32 -23.59 -1.22 6.26
CA ALA A 32 -23.61 -0.34 7.41
C ALA A 32 -22.14 -0.02 7.76
N ARG A 33 -21.76 1.24 7.63
CA ARG A 33 -20.47 1.75 8.08
C ARG A 33 -20.36 1.33 9.54
N ALA A 34 -19.39 0.44 9.86
CA ALA A 34 -19.01 0.23 11.24
C ALA A 34 -18.73 1.61 11.82
N ALA A 35 -19.52 2.02 12.82
CA ALA A 35 -19.28 3.26 13.50
C ALA A 35 -17.86 3.18 14.02
N SER A 36 -16.94 3.98 13.45
CA SER A 36 -15.64 4.15 14.07
C SER A 36 -15.98 4.66 15.48
N THR A 37 -15.73 3.84 16.49
CA THR A 37 -15.60 4.37 17.84
C THR A 37 -14.69 5.56 17.69
N ALA A 38 -15.13 6.73 18.11
CA ALA A 38 -14.38 7.96 17.91
C ALA A 38 -13.00 7.77 18.50
N GLY A 39 -12.05 7.38 17.65
CA GLY A 39 -10.64 7.30 18.01
C GLY A 39 -10.19 8.71 18.38
N ARG A 40 -9.10 8.79 19.09
CA ARG A 40 -8.44 10.07 19.37
C ARG A 40 -8.16 10.79 18.05
N ALA A 41 -8.38 12.12 18.04
CA ALA A 41 -7.97 12.94 16.90
C ALA A 41 -6.44 12.88 16.72
N ASP A 42 -5.98 12.64 15.48
CA ASP A 42 -4.55 12.60 15.16
C ASP A 42 -3.94 14.00 15.22
N ILE A 43 -2.85 14.16 15.99
CA ILE A 43 -2.17 15.45 16.13
C ILE A 43 -1.46 15.80 14.81
N GLY A 44 -1.68 17.04 14.34
CA GLY A 44 -1.04 17.59 13.13
C GLY A 44 -1.63 17.10 11.82
N VAL A 45 -2.60 16.19 11.83
CA VAL A 45 -3.30 15.76 10.62
C VAL A 45 -4.19 16.88 10.12
N SER A 46 -4.01 17.26 8.85
CA SER A 46 -4.76 18.35 8.20
C SER A 46 -5.42 17.92 6.89
N ALA A 47 -5.16 16.72 6.40
CA ALA A 47 -5.87 16.10 5.29
C ALA A 47 -6.21 14.64 5.63
N HIS A 48 -7.41 14.23 5.27
CA HIS A 48 -7.94 12.90 5.59
C HIS A 48 -8.23 12.12 4.32
N PRO A 49 -7.76 10.86 4.21
CA PRO A 49 -8.17 10.00 3.11
C PRO A 49 -9.66 9.67 3.23
N PHE A 50 -10.28 9.37 2.11
CA PHE A 50 -11.64 8.84 2.10
C PHE A 50 -11.65 7.39 2.60
N ALA A 51 -12.73 7.00 3.27
CA ALA A 51 -12.90 5.63 3.71
C ALA A 51 -12.98 4.67 2.51
N PHE A 52 -12.53 3.44 2.71
CA PHE A 52 -12.73 2.39 1.73
C PHE A 52 -14.22 2.25 1.37
N GLY A 53 -14.53 1.99 0.11
CA GLY A 53 -15.88 1.99 -0.41
C GLY A 53 -16.40 3.35 -0.88
N GLN A 54 -15.84 4.46 -0.42
CA GLN A 54 -16.17 5.79 -0.96
C GLN A 54 -15.49 6.07 -2.32
N VAL A 55 -14.38 5.41 -2.61
CA VAL A 55 -13.68 5.50 -3.90
C VAL A 55 -13.74 4.16 -4.60
N GLN A 56 -14.34 4.14 -5.80
CA GLN A 56 -14.48 2.96 -6.64
C GLN A 56 -13.67 3.12 -7.91
N LEU A 57 -12.88 2.11 -8.29
CA LEU A 57 -12.23 2.06 -9.59
C LEU A 57 -13.28 1.75 -10.67
N THR A 58 -13.15 2.39 -11.82
CA THR A 58 -13.92 2.01 -13.02
C THR A 58 -13.04 1.26 -14.02
N ALA A 59 -13.60 0.79 -15.13
CA ALA A 59 -12.93 -0.04 -16.12
C ALA A 59 -11.55 0.52 -16.50
N SER A 60 -10.51 -0.19 -16.16
CA SER A 60 -9.11 0.23 -16.28
C SER A 60 -8.16 -0.88 -15.85
N ARG A 61 -6.88 -0.75 -16.22
CA ARG A 61 -5.83 -1.66 -15.75
C ARG A 61 -5.74 -1.76 -14.21
N TRP A 62 -6.05 -0.68 -13.49
CA TRP A 62 -6.05 -0.69 -12.01
C TRP A 62 -7.15 -1.57 -11.45
N LEU A 63 -8.35 -1.50 -12.04
CA LEU A 63 -9.44 -2.41 -11.70
C LEU A 63 -9.09 -3.86 -12.07
N ASP A 64 -8.42 -4.10 -13.19
CA ASP A 64 -7.97 -5.44 -13.58
C ASP A 64 -6.96 -6.01 -12.57
N ASN A 65 -6.00 -5.21 -12.12
CA ASN A 65 -5.05 -5.61 -11.08
C ASN A 65 -5.77 -5.94 -9.77
N GLN A 66 -6.73 -5.12 -9.35
CA GLN A 66 -7.55 -5.36 -8.16
C GLN A 66 -8.35 -6.66 -8.29
N ASN A 67 -8.96 -6.91 -9.44
CA ASN A 67 -9.77 -8.09 -9.69
C ASN A 67 -8.94 -9.38 -9.67
N ARG A 68 -7.70 -9.39 -10.23
CA ARG A 68 -6.81 -10.56 -10.16
C ARG A 68 -6.49 -10.89 -8.71
N THR A 69 -6.11 -9.91 -7.90
CA THR A 69 -5.85 -10.11 -6.47
C THR A 69 -7.11 -10.58 -5.73
N ARG A 70 -8.28 -9.99 -6.02
CA ARG A 70 -9.56 -10.44 -5.45
C ARG A 70 -9.87 -11.89 -5.82
N ASN A 71 -9.60 -12.33 -7.05
CA ASN A 71 -9.78 -13.71 -7.47
C ASN A 71 -8.93 -14.66 -6.63
N TYR A 72 -7.66 -14.35 -6.41
CA TYR A 72 -6.78 -15.13 -5.52
C TYR A 72 -7.30 -15.17 -4.08
N LEU A 73 -7.70 -14.04 -3.52
CA LEU A 73 -8.25 -13.96 -2.16
C LEU A 73 -9.53 -14.77 -1.98
N ARG A 74 -10.35 -14.90 -3.03
CA ARG A 74 -11.53 -15.78 -3.03
C ARG A 74 -11.15 -17.25 -3.18
N PHE A 75 -10.10 -17.55 -3.92
CA PHE A 75 -9.64 -18.91 -4.23
C PHE A 75 -8.91 -19.55 -3.04
N VAL A 76 -7.98 -18.85 -2.40
CA VAL A 76 -7.06 -19.44 -1.41
C VAL A 76 -7.81 -20.18 -0.29
N ASP A 77 -7.31 -21.39 0.05
CA ASP A 77 -7.90 -22.22 1.11
C ASP A 77 -7.47 -21.73 2.51
N THR A 78 -8.44 -21.28 3.28
CA THR A 78 -8.25 -20.76 4.64
C THR A 78 -7.76 -21.86 5.60
N GLU A 79 -8.15 -23.12 5.39
CA GLU A 79 -7.71 -24.24 6.23
C GLU A 79 -6.20 -24.46 6.11
N ARG A 80 -5.64 -24.32 4.92
CA ARG A 80 -4.18 -24.39 4.71
C ARG A 80 -3.45 -23.23 5.38
N LEU A 81 -4.01 -22.04 5.34
CA LEU A 81 -3.44 -20.86 6.02
C LEU A 81 -3.45 -21.01 7.55
N LEU A 82 -4.40 -21.78 8.11
CA LEU A 82 -4.53 -22.05 9.54
C LEU A 82 -3.64 -23.18 10.05
N TYR A 83 -3.02 -23.94 9.14
CA TYR A 83 -2.26 -25.15 9.48
C TYR A 83 -1.21 -24.89 10.59
N ASN A 84 -0.33 -23.92 10.40
CA ASN A 84 0.76 -23.62 11.33
C ASN A 84 0.25 -23.13 12.70
N PHE A 85 -0.80 -22.32 12.73
CA PHE A 85 -1.40 -21.85 13.97
C PHE A 85 -2.00 -22.99 14.78
N ARG A 86 -2.82 -23.84 14.15
CA ARG A 86 -3.44 -24.98 14.81
C ARG A 86 -2.40 -25.96 15.32
N ALA A 87 -1.41 -26.31 14.50
CA ALA A 87 -0.34 -27.23 14.89
C ALA A 87 0.46 -26.71 16.09
N ASN A 88 0.84 -25.42 16.07
CA ASN A 88 1.59 -24.78 17.16
C ASN A 88 0.77 -24.72 18.45
N HIS A 89 -0.52 -24.46 18.37
CA HIS A 89 -1.43 -24.38 19.51
C HIS A 89 -2.04 -25.76 19.90
N ARG A 90 -1.50 -26.88 19.39
CA ARG A 90 -1.93 -28.28 19.68
C ARG A 90 -3.42 -28.52 19.36
N LEU A 91 -3.92 -27.90 18.32
CA LEU A 91 -5.25 -28.17 17.76
C LEU A 91 -5.12 -29.05 16.51
N SER A 92 -6.22 -29.74 16.18
CA SER A 92 -6.30 -30.48 14.92
C SER A 92 -6.14 -29.55 13.73
N THR A 93 -5.32 -29.94 12.75
CA THR A 93 -5.20 -29.26 11.47
C THR A 93 -6.37 -29.58 10.53
N ASN A 94 -7.36 -30.39 10.99
CA ASN A 94 -8.54 -30.83 10.26
C ASN A 94 -8.22 -31.52 8.91
N GLY A 95 -7.05 -32.15 8.81
CA GLY A 95 -6.60 -32.80 7.57
C GLY A 95 -6.15 -31.83 6.47
N ALA A 96 -6.01 -30.55 6.77
CA ALA A 96 -5.52 -29.57 5.81
C ALA A 96 -4.09 -29.89 5.38
N ALA A 97 -3.77 -29.65 4.11
CA ALA A 97 -2.39 -29.66 3.64
C ALA A 97 -1.64 -28.44 4.18
N SER A 98 -0.36 -28.59 4.51
CA SER A 98 0.50 -27.44 4.83
C SER A 98 0.81 -26.62 3.57
N ASN A 99 1.19 -25.35 3.78
CA ASN A 99 1.77 -24.52 2.73
C ASN A 99 3.27 -24.84 2.55
N GLY A 100 3.81 -24.41 1.41
CA GLY A 100 5.26 -24.38 1.15
C GLY A 100 5.83 -22.97 1.32
N GLY A 101 7.03 -22.75 0.74
CA GLY A 101 7.71 -21.47 0.77
C GLY A 101 7.90 -20.92 2.19
N TRP A 102 7.66 -19.61 2.36
CA TRP A 102 7.84 -18.95 3.67
C TRP A 102 6.71 -19.22 4.69
N ASP A 103 5.72 -19.99 4.32
CA ASP A 103 4.72 -20.51 5.26
C ASP A 103 4.81 -22.03 5.45
N GLY A 104 5.90 -22.66 4.98
CA GLY A 104 6.20 -24.07 5.25
C GLY A 104 6.34 -24.34 6.76
N PRO A 105 5.96 -25.54 7.26
CA PRO A 105 5.92 -25.83 8.71
C PRO A 105 7.26 -25.69 9.44
N THR A 106 8.37 -25.75 8.70
CA THR A 106 9.74 -25.61 9.25
C THR A 106 10.35 -24.24 8.96
N PHE A 107 9.67 -23.36 8.20
CA PHE A 107 10.22 -22.06 7.90
C PHE A 107 10.25 -21.17 9.16
N PRO A 108 11.34 -20.45 9.44
CA PRO A 108 11.52 -19.78 10.74
C PRO A 108 10.40 -18.80 11.07
N PHE A 109 10.10 -17.85 10.17
CA PHE A 109 9.08 -16.82 10.36
C PHE A 109 7.77 -17.12 9.61
N ARG A 110 7.36 -18.40 9.57
CA ARG A 110 6.04 -18.81 9.07
C ARG A 110 4.91 -18.07 9.78
N SER A 111 3.74 -18.06 9.17
CA SER A 111 2.51 -17.41 9.65
C SER A 111 2.47 -15.86 9.61
N HIS A 112 3.47 -15.20 9.02
CA HIS A 112 3.39 -13.75 8.77
C HIS A 112 2.40 -13.41 7.65
N ALA A 113 2.26 -14.26 6.64
CA ALA A 113 1.39 -14.03 5.49
C ALA A 113 -0.08 -13.90 5.88
N GLN A 114 -0.52 -14.60 6.93
CA GLN A 114 -1.91 -14.60 7.39
C GLN A 114 -2.38 -13.22 7.85
N GLY A 115 -1.50 -12.41 8.42
CA GLY A 115 -1.79 -11.01 8.71
C GLY A 115 -2.13 -10.21 7.45
N HIS A 116 -1.36 -10.41 6.38
CA HIS A 116 -1.63 -9.78 5.09
C HIS A 116 -2.96 -10.23 4.46
N PHE A 117 -3.30 -11.54 4.58
CA PHE A 117 -4.59 -12.05 4.12
C PHE A 117 -5.75 -11.41 4.87
N LEU A 118 -5.67 -11.31 6.21
CA LEU A 118 -6.70 -10.64 7.01
C LEU A 118 -6.91 -9.20 6.57
N THR A 119 -5.82 -8.43 6.41
CA THR A 119 -5.86 -7.06 5.89
C THR A 119 -6.50 -7.00 4.50
N ALA A 120 -6.04 -7.85 3.56
CA ALA A 120 -6.51 -7.82 2.17
C ALA A 120 -7.99 -8.21 2.05
N TRP A 121 -8.45 -9.24 2.79
CA TRP A 121 -9.87 -9.60 2.84
C TRP A 121 -10.73 -8.49 3.41
N ALA A 122 -10.30 -7.84 4.49
CA ALA A 122 -11.01 -6.72 5.09
C ALA A 122 -11.10 -5.52 4.13
N GLN A 123 -10.02 -5.21 3.43
CA GLN A 123 -9.96 -4.15 2.40
C GLN A 123 -10.89 -4.47 1.22
N VAL A 124 -10.84 -5.69 0.67
CA VAL A 124 -11.73 -6.09 -0.45
C VAL A 124 -13.19 -6.00 -0.04
N TYR A 125 -13.54 -6.48 1.16
CA TYR A 125 -14.91 -6.34 1.66
C TYR A 125 -15.32 -4.86 1.79
N ALA A 126 -14.47 -4.03 2.39
CA ALA A 126 -14.76 -2.61 2.58
C ALA A 126 -14.90 -1.84 1.25
N VAL A 127 -14.11 -2.22 0.22
CA VAL A 127 -14.13 -1.58 -1.10
C VAL A 127 -15.29 -2.08 -1.96
N THR A 128 -15.55 -3.40 -1.98
CA THR A 128 -16.41 -4.03 -2.99
C THR A 128 -17.67 -4.67 -2.41
N GLY A 129 -17.78 -4.84 -1.09
CA GLY A 129 -18.86 -5.60 -0.43
C GLY A 129 -18.72 -7.13 -0.61
N ASP A 130 -17.56 -7.65 -1.01
CA ASP A 130 -17.35 -9.08 -1.28
C ASP A 130 -17.52 -9.94 -0.02
N THR A 131 -18.67 -10.62 0.06
CA THR A 131 -19.02 -11.44 1.24
C THR A 131 -18.17 -12.70 1.36
N THR A 132 -17.62 -13.24 0.26
CA THR A 132 -16.69 -14.38 0.30
C THR A 132 -15.42 -13.99 1.07
N CYS A 133 -14.85 -12.82 0.79
CA CYS A 133 -13.69 -12.31 1.51
C CYS A 133 -14.02 -12.01 2.98
N ARG A 134 -15.20 -11.44 3.26
CA ARG A 134 -15.69 -11.23 4.63
C ARG A 134 -15.75 -12.55 5.40
N ASP A 135 -16.37 -13.58 4.82
CA ASP A 135 -16.60 -14.85 5.50
C ASP A 135 -15.29 -15.61 5.74
N LYS A 136 -14.32 -15.54 4.81
CA LYS A 136 -12.96 -16.07 5.00
C LYS A 136 -12.23 -15.36 6.14
N ALA A 137 -12.29 -14.03 6.22
CA ALA A 137 -11.70 -13.28 7.31
C ALA A 137 -12.35 -13.63 8.66
N ALA A 138 -13.67 -13.71 8.70
CA ALA A 138 -14.40 -14.07 9.92
C ALA A 138 -14.06 -15.50 10.38
N HIS A 139 -13.97 -16.46 9.46
CA HIS A 139 -13.55 -17.83 9.78
C HIS A 139 -12.12 -17.88 10.30
N MET A 140 -11.18 -17.20 9.64
CA MET A 140 -9.79 -17.10 10.10
C MET A 140 -9.73 -16.53 11.52
N VAL A 141 -10.43 -15.44 11.81
CA VAL A 141 -10.46 -14.82 13.14
C VAL A 141 -11.01 -15.78 14.19
N ALA A 142 -12.10 -16.50 13.88
CA ALA A 142 -12.69 -17.47 14.81
C ALA A 142 -11.71 -18.61 15.17
N GLU A 143 -10.98 -19.11 14.18
CA GLU A 143 -9.98 -20.16 14.41
C GLU A 143 -8.74 -19.63 15.14
N LEU A 144 -8.28 -18.41 14.86
CA LEU A 144 -7.21 -17.77 15.62
C LEU A 144 -7.61 -17.53 17.08
N ALA A 145 -8.87 -17.18 17.35
CA ALA A 145 -9.41 -17.07 18.70
C ALA A 145 -9.37 -18.42 19.44
N ARG A 146 -9.71 -19.53 18.74
CA ARG A 146 -9.58 -20.89 19.31
C ARG A 146 -8.14 -21.25 19.61
N CYS A 147 -7.20 -20.91 18.73
CA CYS A 147 -5.77 -21.12 18.97
C CYS A 147 -5.33 -20.36 20.23
N GLN A 148 -5.65 -19.07 20.32
CA GLN A 148 -5.28 -18.25 21.48
C GLN A 148 -5.91 -18.76 22.79
N ALA A 149 -7.17 -19.21 22.75
CA ALA A 149 -7.84 -19.79 23.92
C ALA A 149 -7.21 -21.11 24.39
N ASN A 150 -6.52 -21.86 23.50
CA ASN A 150 -5.88 -23.13 23.83
C ASN A 150 -4.45 -22.97 24.38
N ASN A 151 -3.98 -21.78 24.67
CA ASN A 151 -2.61 -21.50 25.14
C ASN A 151 -2.21 -22.31 26.36
N GLY A 152 -3.12 -22.46 27.35
CA GLY A 152 -2.84 -23.25 28.55
C GLY A 152 -2.49 -24.72 28.22
N ALA A 153 -3.24 -25.37 27.34
CA ALA A 153 -2.98 -26.72 26.88
C ALA A 153 -1.74 -26.81 25.97
N ALA A 154 -1.46 -25.77 25.22
CA ALA A 154 -0.28 -25.67 24.36
C ALA A 154 1.02 -25.40 25.14
N GLY A 155 0.91 -24.91 26.38
CA GLY A 155 2.05 -24.53 27.22
C GLY A 155 2.54 -23.11 26.95
N PHE A 156 1.67 -22.24 26.40
CA PHE A 156 1.95 -20.83 26.09
C PHE A 156 1.33 -19.91 27.14
N ASN A 157 1.89 -18.71 27.25
CA ASN A 157 1.32 -17.65 28.08
C ASN A 157 0.03 -17.07 27.46
N THR A 158 -0.83 -16.55 28.34
CA THR A 158 -2.11 -15.96 27.94
C THR A 158 -1.92 -14.84 26.89
N GLY A 159 -2.73 -14.90 25.83
CA GLY A 159 -2.73 -13.92 24.75
C GLY A 159 -1.77 -14.23 23.60
N TYR A 160 -0.79 -15.13 23.78
CA TYR A 160 0.11 -15.51 22.69
C TYR A 160 -0.63 -16.09 21.49
N LEU A 161 -0.16 -15.76 20.28
CA LEU A 161 -0.73 -16.26 19.02
C LEU A 161 0.31 -16.19 17.89
N SER A 162 0.77 -17.34 17.41
CA SER A 162 1.63 -17.46 16.22
C SER A 162 1.70 -18.88 15.71
N GLY A 163 2.31 -19.10 14.54
CA GLY A 163 2.56 -20.43 13.98
C GLY A 163 3.91 -21.06 14.42
N PHE A 164 4.66 -20.42 15.31
CA PHE A 164 5.94 -20.94 15.85
C PHE A 164 5.94 -20.84 17.38
N PRO A 165 6.84 -21.56 18.09
CA PRO A 165 6.79 -21.64 19.54
C PRO A 165 7.18 -20.33 20.23
N GLU A 166 6.56 -20.05 21.37
CA GLU A 166 6.84 -18.85 22.19
C GLU A 166 8.29 -18.80 22.70
N SER A 167 8.98 -19.96 22.75
CA SER A 167 10.40 -20.06 23.13
C SER A 167 11.34 -19.26 22.20
N ASP A 168 10.95 -18.98 20.96
CA ASP A 168 11.75 -18.16 20.04
C ASP A 168 11.94 -16.74 20.58
N PHE A 169 10.93 -16.19 21.27
CA PHE A 169 11.07 -14.88 21.94
C PHE A 169 12.03 -14.94 23.13
N SER A 170 12.03 -16.04 23.89
CA SER A 170 12.99 -16.23 24.98
C SER A 170 14.42 -16.33 24.46
N ALA A 171 14.62 -17.03 23.35
CA ALA A 171 15.92 -17.11 22.69
C ALA A 171 16.38 -15.77 22.12
N LEU A 172 15.45 -14.99 21.53
CA LEU A 172 15.72 -13.64 21.04
C LEU A 172 16.17 -12.71 22.18
N GLU A 173 15.45 -12.69 23.28
CA GLU A 173 15.74 -11.87 24.46
C GLU A 173 17.07 -12.25 25.13
N ALA A 174 17.42 -13.55 25.10
CA ALA A 174 18.70 -14.06 25.60
C ALA A 174 19.86 -13.87 24.59
N GLY A 175 19.59 -13.42 23.35
CA GLY A 175 20.59 -13.29 22.31
C GLY A 175 21.10 -14.65 21.76
N THR A 176 20.31 -15.71 21.90
CA THR A 176 20.65 -17.08 21.49
C THR A 176 19.81 -17.58 20.30
N LEU A 177 18.89 -16.76 19.79
CA LEU A 177 18.07 -17.11 18.64
C LEU A 177 18.97 -17.28 17.40
N SER A 178 18.98 -18.48 16.81
CA SER A 178 19.87 -18.84 15.70
C SER A 178 19.14 -19.49 14.52
N ASN A 179 17.81 -19.64 14.59
CA ASN A 179 17.02 -20.28 13.55
C ASN A 179 16.61 -19.35 12.40
N GLY A 180 17.00 -18.08 12.44
CA GLY A 180 16.65 -17.08 11.43
C GLY A 180 15.26 -16.47 11.59
N ASN A 181 14.53 -16.75 12.69
CA ASN A 181 13.24 -16.13 12.97
C ASN A 181 13.40 -14.66 13.34
N VAL A 182 12.37 -13.87 13.01
CA VAL A 182 12.15 -12.48 13.41
C VAL A 182 10.77 -12.36 14.07
N PRO A 183 10.66 -12.86 15.34
CA PRO A 183 9.38 -13.16 15.96
C PRO A 183 8.42 -11.97 16.07
N TYR A 184 8.90 -10.77 16.43
CA TYR A 184 8.04 -9.59 16.53
C TYR A 184 7.57 -9.09 15.18
N TYR A 185 8.34 -9.31 14.10
CA TYR A 185 7.88 -9.02 12.74
C TYR A 185 6.64 -9.85 12.39
N VAL A 186 6.62 -11.15 12.71
CA VAL A 186 5.44 -11.99 12.47
C VAL A 186 4.26 -11.54 13.31
N ILE A 187 4.47 -11.25 14.59
CA ILE A 187 3.42 -10.79 15.51
C ILE A 187 2.79 -9.49 15.03
N HIS A 188 3.59 -8.53 14.54
CA HIS A 188 3.02 -7.27 14.06
C HIS A 188 2.12 -7.45 12.84
N LYS A 189 2.43 -8.41 11.94
CA LYS A 189 1.57 -8.70 10.78
C LYS A 189 0.21 -9.24 11.22
N ILE A 190 0.20 -10.14 12.21
CA ILE A 190 -1.03 -10.69 12.78
C ILE A 190 -1.84 -9.59 13.47
N LEU A 191 -1.19 -8.71 14.26
CA LEU A 191 -1.84 -7.56 14.90
C LEU A 191 -2.45 -6.62 13.86
N ALA A 192 -1.72 -6.27 12.79
CA ALA A 192 -2.20 -5.38 11.74
C ALA A 192 -3.43 -5.98 11.03
N GLY A 193 -3.39 -7.28 10.68
CA GLY A 193 -4.52 -7.95 10.05
C GLY A 193 -5.77 -7.99 10.93
N LEU A 194 -5.61 -8.31 12.22
CA LEU A 194 -6.72 -8.30 13.18
C LEU A 194 -7.30 -6.89 13.37
N LEU A 195 -6.43 -5.87 13.42
CA LEU A 195 -6.85 -4.48 13.53
C LEU A 195 -7.68 -4.04 12.32
N ASP A 196 -7.28 -4.42 11.12
CA ASP A 196 -8.00 -4.08 9.90
C ASP A 196 -9.34 -4.81 9.79
N VAL A 197 -9.43 -6.08 10.21
CA VAL A 197 -10.71 -6.80 10.31
C VAL A 197 -11.63 -6.11 11.33
N TRP A 198 -11.10 -5.64 12.45
CA TRP A 198 -11.91 -4.86 13.39
C TRP A 198 -12.36 -3.53 12.78
N ARG A 199 -11.44 -2.75 12.19
CA ARG A 199 -11.73 -1.42 11.63
C ARG A 199 -12.71 -1.45 10.45
N TYR A 200 -12.51 -2.39 9.52
CA TYR A 200 -13.23 -2.38 8.25
C TYR A 200 -14.44 -3.30 8.22
N MET A 201 -14.49 -4.30 9.10
CA MET A 201 -15.60 -5.25 9.18
C MET A 201 -16.41 -5.14 10.48
N GLY A 202 -15.95 -4.35 11.45
CA GLY A 202 -16.60 -4.19 12.75
C GLY A 202 -16.54 -5.44 13.65
N SER A 203 -15.62 -6.38 13.41
CA SER A 203 -15.52 -7.64 14.14
C SER A 203 -15.02 -7.42 15.57
N THR A 204 -15.91 -7.61 16.55
CA THR A 204 -15.54 -7.56 17.98
C THR A 204 -14.65 -8.73 18.37
N GLN A 205 -14.80 -9.90 17.74
CA GLN A 205 -13.94 -11.04 17.98
C GLN A 205 -12.50 -10.76 17.52
N ALA A 206 -12.31 -10.10 16.35
CA ALA A 206 -10.98 -9.67 15.90
C ALA A 206 -10.36 -8.68 16.89
N ARG A 207 -11.14 -7.74 17.43
CA ARG A 207 -10.68 -6.82 18.48
C ARG A 207 -10.19 -7.60 19.71
N ASP A 208 -10.96 -8.56 20.18
CA ASP A 208 -10.65 -9.29 21.42
C ASP A 208 -9.38 -10.13 21.27
N VAL A 209 -9.19 -10.81 20.13
CA VAL A 209 -7.96 -11.55 19.78
C VAL A 209 -6.77 -10.58 19.64
N LEU A 210 -6.97 -9.45 18.97
CA LEU A 210 -5.98 -8.38 18.82
C LEU A 210 -5.48 -7.89 20.18
N LEU A 211 -6.41 -7.49 21.07
CA LEU A 211 -6.07 -6.94 22.37
C LEU A 211 -5.43 -7.98 23.29
N GLY A 212 -5.82 -9.26 23.16
CA GLY A 212 -5.16 -10.37 23.82
C GLY A 212 -3.69 -10.49 23.41
N LEU A 213 -3.42 -10.50 22.10
CA LEU A 213 -2.05 -10.59 21.57
C LEU A 213 -1.22 -9.33 21.88
N ALA A 214 -1.81 -8.13 21.75
CA ALA A 214 -1.14 -6.87 22.13
C ALA A 214 -0.83 -6.85 23.65
N GLY A 215 -1.73 -7.35 24.48
CA GLY A 215 -1.51 -7.51 25.92
C GLY A 215 -0.35 -8.47 26.25
N TRP A 216 -0.21 -9.54 25.48
CA TRP A 216 0.94 -10.43 25.58
C TRP A 216 2.25 -9.71 25.19
N VAL A 217 2.25 -8.91 24.11
CA VAL A 217 3.43 -8.09 23.73
C VAL A 217 3.80 -7.11 24.83
N ASP A 218 2.82 -6.39 25.38
CA ASP A 218 3.04 -5.44 26.48
C ASP A 218 3.63 -6.12 27.71
N TRP A 219 3.01 -7.22 28.15
CA TRP A 219 3.50 -8.01 29.30
C TRP A 219 4.92 -8.49 29.05
N ARG A 220 5.21 -9.02 27.84
CA ARG A 220 6.52 -9.57 27.55
C ARG A 220 7.61 -8.52 27.49
N THR A 221 7.40 -7.45 26.75
CA THR A 221 8.40 -6.36 26.57
C THR A 221 8.53 -5.48 27.79
N GLY A 222 7.49 -5.38 28.61
CA GLY A 222 7.51 -4.60 29.87
C GLY A 222 8.46 -5.16 30.94
N ARG A 223 8.92 -6.40 30.77
CA ARG A 223 9.91 -7.05 31.67
C ARG A 223 11.36 -6.78 31.27
N LEU A 224 11.57 -6.25 30.05
CA LEU A 224 12.89 -5.99 29.52
C LEU A 224 13.35 -4.57 29.87
N SER A 225 14.62 -4.43 30.20
CA SER A 225 15.25 -3.12 30.27
C SER A 225 15.36 -2.50 28.89
N SER A 226 15.53 -1.19 28.81
CA SER A 226 15.77 -0.46 27.57
C SER A 226 16.94 -1.05 26.77
N GLY A 227 18.06 -1.39 27.44
CA GLY A 227 19.21 -2.00 26.78
C GLY A 227 18.92 -3.38 26.18
N GLN A 228 18.12 -4.20 26.86
CA GLN A 228 17.66 -5.49 26.32
C GLN A 228 16.76 -5.30 25.10
N MET A 229 15.82 -4.34 25.14
CA MET A 229 14.99 -4.02 23.98
C MET A 229 15.84 -3.54 22.78
N GLN A 230 16.84 -2.66 23.00
CA GLN A 230 17.76 -2.27 21.92
C GLN A 230 18.53 -3.47 21.35
N SER A 231 18.85 -4.49 22.17
CA SER A 231 19.45 -5.74 21.68
C SER A 231 18.49 -6.56 20.83
N VAL A 232 17.24 -6.69 21.24
CA VAL A 232 16.16 -7.31 20.47
C VAL A 232 16.00 -6.61 19.12
N LEU A 233 15.96 -5.28 19.10
CA LEU A 233 15.75 -4.48 17.89
C LEU A 233 16.88 -4.55 16.86
N ARG A 234 18.07 -5.04 17.23
CA ARG A 234 19.13 -5.34 16.25
C ARG A 234 18.78 -6.51 15.33
N THR A 235 17.98 -7.46 15.80
CA THR A 235 17.49 -8.61 15.02
C THR A 235 16.15 -8.32 14.36
N GLU A 236 15.25 -7.60 15.04
CA GLU A 236 13.87 -7.45 14.64
C GLU A 236 13.65 -6.46 13.51
N PHE A 237 12.69 -6.78 12.64
CA PHE A 237 12.20 -5.93 11.58
C PHE A 237 11.15 -4.95 12.13
N GLY A 238 10.98 -3.82 11.44
CA GLY A 238 10.04 -2.78 11.84
C GLY A 238 8.57 -3.17 11.66
N GLY A 239 7.69 -2.37 12.27
CA GLY A 239 6.24 -2.46 12.16
C GLY A 239 5.50 -2.50 13.50
N MET A 240 6.14 -3.01 14.56
CA MET A 240 5.49 -3.10 15.89
C MET A 240 5.13 -1.73 16.46
N ASN A 241 6.01 -0.73 16.36
CA ASN A 241 5.72 0.62 16.82
C ASN A 241 4.54 1.23 16.04
N ALA A 242 4.43 0.98 14.73
CA ALA A 242 3.32 1.47 13.92
C ALA A 242 1.98 0.85 14.35
N VAL A 243 1.88 -0.48 14.43
CA VAL A 243 0.62 -1.15 14.75
C VAL A 243 0.15 -0.87 16.17
N LEU A 244 1.07 -0.79 17.14
CA LEU A 244 0.72 -0.46 18.53
C LEU A 244 0.27 1.00 18.67
N ALA A 245 0.89 1.95 17.94
CA ALA A 245 0.41 3.32 17.87
C ALA A 245 -0.98 3.39 17.23
N ASP A 246 -1.26 2.58 16.21
CA ASP A 246 -2.58 2.45 15.59
C ASP A 246 -3.63 1.87 16.56
N ILE A 247 -3.27 0.89 17.38
CA ILE A 247 -4.14 0.35 18.42
C ILE A 247 -4.44 1.45 19.47
N TYR A 248 -3.44 2.25 19.85
CA TYR A 248 -3.66 3.42 20.71
C TYR A 248 -4.65 4.41 20.09
N GLN A 249 -4.49 4.76 18.82
CA GLN A 249 -5.42 5.66 18.12
C GLN A 249 -6.86 5.10 18.09
N GLN A 250 -7.00 3.78 17.96
CA GLN A 250 -8.29 3.13 17.90
C GLN A 250 -8.97 2.99 19.27
N THR A 251 -8.20 2.82 20.35
CA THR A 251 -8.72 2.51 21.69
C THR A 251 -8.67 3.69 22.66
N GLY A 252 -7.74 4.63 22.49
CA GLY A 252 -7.42 5.67 23.46
C GLY A 252 -6.63 5.18 24.69
N ASP A 253 -6.30 3.90 24.78
CA ASP A 253 -5.56 3.32 25.90
C ASP A 253 -4.05 3.58 25.72
N SER A 254 -3.49 4.47 26.56
CA SER A 254 -2.10 4.91 26.51
C SER A 254 -1.07 3.79 26.74
N ARG A 255 -1.48 2.64 27.27
CA ARG A 255 -0.63 1.45 27.41
C ARG A 255 -0.04 1.05 26.06
N TRP A 256 -0.84 1.10 24.99
CA TRP A 256 -0.39 0.72 23.64
C TRP A 256 0.65 1.68 23.07
N LEU A 257 0.53 2.97 23.36
CA LEU A 257 1.55 3.93 22.97
C LEU A 257 2.86 3.72 23.74
N THR A 258 2.79 3.48 25.05
CA THR A 258 3.95 3.13 25.86
C THR A 258 4.64 1.86 25.34
N THR A 259 3.85 0.86 24.93
CA THR A 259 4.40 -0.37 24.37
C THR A 259 5.01 -0.13 22.99
N ALA A 260 4.39 0.72 22.13
CA ALA A 260 4.94 1.11 20.82
C ALA A 260 6.34 1.71 20.97
N GLN A 261 6.52 2.64 21.89
CA GLN A 261 7.78 3.34 22.15
C GLN A 261 8.91 2.43 22.64
N ARG A 262 8.61 1.24 23.18
CA ARG A 262 9.66 0.24 23.49
C ARG A 262 10.33 -0.30 22.21
N PHE A 263 9.66 -0.21 21.07
CA PHE A 263 10.18 -0.61 19.76
C PHE A 263 10.90 0.52 19.01
N ASP A 264 11.14 1.66 19.63
CA ASP A 264 11.96 2.73 19.06
C ASP A 264 13.42 2.29 18.98
N HIS A 265 13.90 2.07 17.76
CA HIS A 265 15.26 1.60 17.52
C HIS A 265 16.24 2.79 17.50
N ALA A 266 16.88 3.09 18.61
CA ALA A 266 17.75 4.24 18.78
C ALA A 266 18.87 4.34 17.72
N ALA A 267 19.50 3.20 17.37
CA ALA A 267 20.53 3.15 16.34
C ALA A 267 20.08 3.64 14.95
N VAL A 268 18.76 3.59 14.70
CA VAL A 268 18.14 4.07 13.44
C VAL A 268 17.54 5.46 13.63
N PHE A 269 16.85 5.69 14.75
CA PHE A 269 16.11 6.92 15.01
C PHE A 269 17.01 8.12 15.32
N ASP A 270 18.09 7.93 16.10
CA ASP A 270 18.94 9.04 16.52
C ASP A 270 19.67 9.73 15.35
N PRO A 271 20.28 8.99 14.40
CA PRO A 271 20.84 9.62 13.21
C PRO A 271 19.79 10.32 12.36
N LEU A 272 18.61 9.70 12.16
CA LEU A 272 17.54 10.28 11.35
C LEU A 272 16.93 11.52 12.00
N ALA A 273 16.78 11.58 13.33
CA ALA A 273 16.34 12.78 14.04
C ALA A 273 17.29 13.95 13.80
N SER A 274 18.57 13.66 13.59
CA SER A 274 19.63 14.64 13.28
C SER A 274 19.88 14.83 11.79
N ASN A 275 18.99 14.32 10.92
CA ASN A 275 19.10 14.35 9.47
C ASN A 275 20.42 13.78 8.92
N GLN A 276 20.91 12.70 9.54
CA GLN A 276 22.13 12.00 9.12
C GLN A 276 21.79 10.73 8.37
N ASP A 277 22.33 10.60 7.15
CA ASP A 277 22.25 9.38 6.38
C ASP A 277 23.23 8.32 6.92
N ARG A 278 22.70 7.32 7.59
CA ARG A 278 23.40 6.13 8.09
C ARG A 278 22.76 4.85 7.57
N LEU A 279 22.09 4.92 6.41
CA LEU A 279 21.31 3.81 5.87
C LEU A 279 22.17 2.75 5.18
N ASN A 280 23.34 3.11 4.63
CA ASN A 280 24.20 2.19 3.90
C ASN A 280 24.44 0.88 4.67
N GLY A 281 24.16 -0.24 4.03
CA GLY A 281 24.32 -1.59 4.59
C GLY A 281 23.17 -2.07 5.46
N LEU A 282 22.20 -1.22 5.79
CA LEU A 282 20.99 -1.64 6.52
C LEU A 282 20.01 -2.33 5.56
N HIS A 283 19.37 -3.38 6.03
CA HIS A 283 18.26 -4.03 5.32
C HIS A 283 17.09 -3.04 5.20
N ALA A 284 16.74 -2.63 3.99
CA ALA A 284 15.87 -1.49 3.74
C ALA A 284 14.45 -1.71 4.27
N ASN A 285 13.83 -2.86 3.94
CA ASN A 285 12.48 -3.17 4.39
C ASN A 285 12.36 -3.33 5.91
N THR A 286 13.45 -3.61 6.60
CA THR A 286 13.50 -3.62 8.07
C THR A 286 13.32 -2.20 8.63
N GLN A 287 13.82 -1.18 7.95
CA GLN A 287 13.85 0.19 8.48
C GLN A 287 12.59 0.99 8.15
N VAL A 288 12.08 0.92 6.92
CA VAL A 288 10.95 1.77 6.48
C VAL A 288 9.71 1.64 7.38
N PRO A 289 9.29 0.45 7.83
CA PRO A 289 8.16 0.33 8.75
C PRO A 289 8.39 1.02 10.11
N LYS A 290 9.65 1.14 10.57
CA LYS A 290 9.99 1.91 11.79
C LYS A 290 9.69 3.39 11.60
N TRP A 291 9.93 3.93 10.39
CA TRP A 291 9.66 5.33 10.05
C TRP A 291 8.16 5.61 9.94
N ILE A 292 7.37 4.64 9.45
CA ILE A 292 5.90 4.71 9.50
C ILE A 292 5.45 4.80 10.96
N GLY A 293 6.02 3.97 11.84
CA GLY A 293 5.77 4.05 13.27
C GLY A 293 6.09 5.41 13.86
N ALA A 294 7.23 6.01 13.50
CA ALA A 294 7.57 7.36 13.95
C ALA A 294 6.52 8.39 13.49
N ALA A 295 6.01 8.33 12.25
CA ALA A 295 4.94 9.21 11.81
C ALA A 295 3.66 9.02 12.66
N ARG A 296 3.30 7.78 12.99
CA ARG A 296 2.17 7.45 13.87
C ARG A 296 2.36 7.91 15.30
N GLU A 297 3.57 7.77 15.84
CA GLU A 297 3.93 8.26 17.19
C GLU A 297 3.91 9.79 17.26
N TYR A 298 4.28 10.48 16.18
CA TYR A 298 4.06 11.93 16.11
C TYR A 298 2.57 12.27 16.17
N GLN A 299 1.74 11.62 15.40
CA GLN A 299 0.28 11.82 15.40
C GLN A 299 -0.34 11.52 16.79
N ALA A 300 0.26 10.59 17.53
CA ALA A 300 -0.17 10.22 18.87
C ALA A 300 0.28 11.17 19.96
N THR A 301 1.48 11.76 19.85
CA THR A 301 2.14 12.49 20.93
C THR A 301 2.33 13.99 20.67
N GLY A 302 2.42 14.40 19.40
CA GLY A 302 2.85 15.73 18.99
C GLY A 302 4.35 15.98 19.17
N ALA A 303 5.15 14.98 19.58
CA ALA A 303 6.58 15.13 19.77
C ALA A 303 7.30 15.25 18.41
N THR A 304 7.82 16.44 18.13
CA THR A 304 8.40 16.80 16.82
C THR A 304 9.57 15.92 16.41
N ARG A 305 10.31 15.34 17.35
CA ARG A 305 11.36 14.36 17.09
C ARG A 305 10.86 13.22 16.16
N TYR A 306 9.69 12.67 16.41
CA TYR A 306 9.12 11.58 15.60
C TYR A 306 8.76 12.03 14.19
N ARG A 307 8.18 13.23 14.05
CA ARG A 307 7.94 13.84 12.73
C ARG A 307 9.25 14.03 11.97
N ASP A 308 10.28 14.53 12.64
CA ASP A 308 11.58 14.82 12.02
C ASP A 308 12.27 13.52 11.59
N ILE A 309 12.19 12.44 12.37
CA ILE A 309 12.66 11.10 11.97
C ILE A 309 11.98 10.66 10.67
N ALA A 310 10.64 10.66 10.65
CA ALA A 310 9.88 10.18 9.49
C ALA A 310 10.15 11.02 8.23
N LEU A 311 10.20 12.34 8.38
CA LEU A 311 10.42 13.27 7.28
C LEU A 311 11.86 13.20 6.74
N ASN A 312 12.85 13.17 7.62
CA ASN A 312 14.27 13.07 7.24
C ASN A 312 14.54 11.73 6.57
N ALA A 313 14.02 10.62 7.11
CA ALA A 313 14.12 9.30 6.50
C ALA A 313 13.54 9.27 5.08
N TRP A 314 12.36 9.85 4.89
CA TRP A 314 11.73 9.97 3.57
C TRP A 314 12.61 10.79 2.61
N ASN A 315 13.09 11.97 3.05
CA ASN A 315 13.94 12.84 2.23
C ASN A 315 15.24 12.14 1.82
N ILE A 316 15.93 11.52 2.76
CA ILE A 316 17.17 10.78 2.53
C ILE A 316 16.93 9.64 1.53
N CYS A 317 15.92 8.81 1.79
CA CYS A 317 15.63 7.66 0.94
C CYS A 317 15.26 8.08 -0.49
N VAL A 318 14.35 9.06 -0.65
CA VAL A 318 13.86 9.48 -1.97
C VAL A 318 14.94 10.17 -2.79
N ASN A 319 15.80 10.98 -2.15
CA ASN A 319 16.80 11.77 -2.87
C ASN A 319 18.10 11.02 -3.13
N ALA A 320 18.54 10.14 -2.21
CA ALA A 320 19.87 9.52 -2.28
C ALA A 320 19.86 8.01 -2.58
N HIS A 321 18.71 7.32 -2.41
CA HIS A 321 18.68 5.85 -2.52
C HIS A 321 17.64 5.31 -3.50
N THR A 322 16.92 6.17 -4.23
CA THR A 322 15.78 5.77 -5.05
C THR A 322 16.12 5.72 -6.53
N TYR A 323 15.87 4.58 -7.17
CA TYR A 323 15.97 4.39 -8.62
C TYR A 323 14.86 5.13 -9.36
N VAL A 324 15.02 5.30 -10.68
CA VAL A 324 14.05 6.07 -11.50
C VAL A 324 12.62 5.55 -11.39
N ILE A 325 12.43 4.25 -11.19
CA ILE A 325 11.11 3.62 -11.06
C ILE A 325 10.44 3.85 -9.69
N GLY A 326 11.11 4.53 -8.77
CA GLY A 326 10.59 4.85 -7.43
C GLY A 326 10.95 3.85 -6.33
N GLY A 327 11.46 2.66 -6.67
CA GLY A 327 11.98 1.70 -5.70
C GLY A 327 13.39 2.04 -5.24
N ASN A 328 13.81 1.46 -4.14
CA ASN A 328 15.15 1.59 -3.57
C ASN A 328 15.71 0.22 -3.19
N SER A 329 16.94 0.16 -2.70
CA SER A 329 17.67 -1.04 -2.30
C SER A 329 18.16 -1.94 -3.44
N GLN A 330 19.21 -2.71 -3.16
CA GLN A 330 19.70 -3.81 -3.97
C GLN A 330 20.09 -4.96 -3.04
N ALA A 331 19.67 -6.19 -3.36
CA ALA A 331 19.77 -7.35 -2.48
C ALA A 331 19.23 -7.00 -1.07
N GLU A 332 18.05 -6.37 -1.02
CA GLU A 332 17.33 -5.93 0.18
C GLU A 332 18.00 -4.83 1.02
N HIS A 333 19.23 -4.39 0.67
CA HIS A 333 19.99 -3.46 1.49
C HIS A 333 20.12 -2.08 0.83
N PHE A 334 20.10 -1.04 1.63
CA PHE A 334 20.53 0.28 1.20
C PHE A 334 22.00 0.22 0.79
N ARG A 335 22.33 0.87 -0.31
CA ARG A 335 23.70 1.05 -0.81
C ARG A 335 24.21 2.44 -0.42
N PRO A 336 25.48 2.76 -0.64
CA PRO A 336 25.98 4.10 -0.32
C PRO A 336 25.09 5.20 -0.91
N PRO A 337 24.97 6.37 -0.25
CA PRO A 337 24.17 7.48 -0.77
C PRO A 337 24.54 7.80 -2.22
N ASN A 338 23.54 8.05 -3.05
CA ASN A 338 23.63 8.33 -4.48
C ASN A 338 24.16 7.21 -5.37
N ALA A 339 24.53 6.05 -4.86
CA ALA A 339 25.04 4.92 -5.66
C ALA A 339 23.89 4.21 -6.39
N ILE A 340 23.50 4.71 -7.56
CA ILE A 340 22.42 4.20 -8.41
C ILE A 340 22.97 3.37 -9.58
N ALA A 341 23.76 3.97 -10.47
CA ALA A 341 24.31 3.28 -11.64
C ALA A 341 25.23 2.13 -11.24
N ALA A 342 25.96 2.27 -10.14
CA ALA A 342 26.84 1.23 -9.61
C ALA A 342 26.12 -0.05 -9.15
N TYR A 343 24.81 0.02 -8.90
CA TYR A 343 24.01 -1.09 -8.35
C TYR A 343 22.80 -1.46 -9.20
N LEU A 344 22.85 -1.23 -10.51
CA LEU A 344 21.83 -1.74 -11.43
C LEU A 344 21.98 -3.26 -11.55
N ASN A 345 21.12 -4.00 -10.87
CA ASN A 345 21.20 -5.45 -10.78
C ASN A 345 19.82 -6.10 -10.91
N ARG A 346 19.78 -7.44 -10.97
CA ARG A 346 18.54 -8.21 -11.07
C ARG A 346 17.76 -8.29 -9.76
N ASP A 347 18.39 -7.99 -8.64
CA ASP A 347 17.82 -7.98 -7.29
C ASP A 347 17.64 -6.56 -6.72
N THR A 348 17.36 -5.59 -7.59
CA THR A 348 17.02 -4.22 -7.21
C THR A 348 15.56 -4.09 -6.83
N CYS A 349 15.23 -3.10 -6.01
CA CYS A 349 13.89 -2.61 -5.73
C CYS A 349 12.95 -3.71 -5.20
N GLU A 350 13.21 -4.20 -3.99
CA GLU A 350 12.26 -5.05 -3.25
C GLU A 350 10.90 -4.35 -3.15
N SER A 351 9.82 -5.04 -3.55
CA SER A 351 8.50 -4.41 -3.64
C SER A 351 7.85 -4.12 -2.28
N CYS A 352 8.13 -4.92 -1.24
CA CYS A 352 7.70 -4.60 0.14
C CYS A 352 8.21 -3.24 0.59
N ASN A 353 9.48 -2.98 0.29
CA ASN A 353 10.14 -1.74 0.66
C ASN A 353 9.47 -0.54 -0.02
N THR A 354 9.15 -0.66 -1.32
CA THR A 354 8.44 0.38 -2.04
C THR A 354 7.00 0.56 -1.53
N TYR A 355 6.29 -0.54 -1.24
CA TYR A 355 4.96 -0.49 -0.60
C TYR A 355 4.99 0.30 0.72
N ASN A 356 5.98 0.03 1.58
CA ASN A 356 6.14 0.72 2.85
C ASN A 356 6.51 2.20 2.66
N MET A 357 7.32 2.54 1.65
CA MET A 357 7.60 3.94 1.31
C MET A 357 6.36 4.69 0.81
N LEU A 358 5.45 4.02 0.07
CA LEU A 358 4.16 4.61 -0.31
C LEU A 358 3.28 4.85 0.93
N THR A 359 3.26 3.92 1.87
CA THR A 359 2.55 4.08 3.15
C THR A 359 3.10 5.26 3.95
N LEU A 360 4.43 5.36 4.11
CA LEU A 360 5.07 6.49 4.77
C LEU A 360 4.75 7.83 4.07
N THR A 361 4.79 7.84 2.75
CA THR A 361 4.49 9.04 1.95
C THR A 361 3.07 9.52 2.19
N ARG A 362 2.11 8.59 2.25
CA ARG A 362 0.70 8.88 2.55
C ARG A 362 0.54 9.48 3.96
N GLU A 363 1.22 8.91 4.97
CA GLU A 363 1.20 9.46 6.34
C GLU A 363 1.77 10.87 6.40
N LEU A 364 2.90 11.12 5.77
CA LEU A 364 3.50 12.45 5.71
C LEU A 364 2.60 13.45 4.97
N PHE A 365 1.88 13.01 3.93
CA PHE A 365 0.93 13.86 3.24
C PHE A 365 -0.26 14.29 4.10
N THR A 366 -0.75 13.42 4.98
CA THR A 366 -1.82 13.81 5.91
C THR A 366 -1.39 14.95 6.85
N LEU A 367 -0.10 15.04 7.14
CA LEU A 367 0.49 16.08 7.98
C LEU A 367 0.79 17.38 7.20
N ASP A 368 1.21 17.27 5.93
CA ASP A 368 1.52 18.42 5.06
C ASP A 368 0.96 18.22 3.64
N PRO A 369 -0.33 18.52 3.43
CA PRO A 369 -0.98 18.35 2.13
C PRO A 369 -0.60 19.44 1.10
N ASN A 370 0.34 20.32 1.41
CA ASN A 370 0.89 21.29 0.48
C ASN A 370 2.17 20.79 -0.21
N ARG A 371 2.79 19.74 0.31
CA ARG A 371 4.05 19.21 -0.19
C ARG A 371 3.85 18.27 -1.37
N VAL A 372 3.79 18.84 -2.59
CA VAL A 372 3.55 18.11 -3.85
C VAL A 372 4.59 17.01 -4.09
N ALA A 373 5.84 17.21 -3.68
CA ALA A 373 6.92 16.23 -3.83
C ALA A 373 6.57 14.85 -3.26
N LEU A 374 5.72 14.77 -2.24
CA LEU A 374 5.24 13.51 -1.69
C LEU A 374 4.47 12.71 -2.75
N PHE A 375 3.54 13.36 -3.44
CA PHE A 375 2.74 12.68 -4.47
C PHE A 375 3.44 12.57 -5.82
N ASP A 376 4.46 13.37 -6.11
CA ASP A 376 5.34 13.13 -7.25
C ASP A 376 6.15 11.84 -7.07
N TYR A 377 6.64 11.58 -5.84
CA TYR A 377 7.28 10.32 -5.50
C TYR A 377 6.27 9.16 -5.52
N TYR A 378 5.10 9.33 -4.87
CA TYR A 378 4.06 8.30 -4.81
C TYR A 378 3.65 7.84 -6.21
N GLU A 379 3.31 8.78 -7.09
CA GLU A 379 2.93 8.49 -8.47
C GLU A 379 4.04 7.75 -9.24
N ARG A 380 5.28 8.19 -9.10
CA ARG A 380 6.43 7.56 -9.76
C ARG A 380 6.60 6.10 -9.34
N ALA A 381 6.60 5.82 -8.04
CA ALA A 381 6.79 4.48 -7.50
C ALA A 381 5.58 3.57 -7.76
N TRP A 382 4.38 4.10 -7.51
CA TRP A 382 3.14 3.40 -7.72
C TRP A 382 2.94 3.01 -9.20
N LEU A 383 3.11 3.96 -10.12
CA LEU A 383 2.90 3.74 -11.55
C LEU A 383 3.98 2.85 -12.18
N ASN A 384 5.27 3.08 -11.88
CA ASN A 384 6.35 2.42 -12.63
C ASN A 384 6.80 1.09 -12.02
N GLN A 385 6.75 0.94 -10.69
CA GLN A 385 7.13 -0.32 -10.04
C GLN A 385 5.91 -1.15 -9.64
N MET A 386 5.03 -0.60 -8.77
CA MET A 386 4.03 -1.42 -8.09
C MET A 386 2.94 -1.95 -9.03
N ILE A 387 2.47 -1.17 -10.00
CA ILE A 387 1.52 -1.66 -10.99
C ILE A 387 2.13 -2.78 -11.85
N GLY A 388 3.40 -2.65 -12.22
CA GLY A 388 4.10 -3.65 -13.03
C GLY A 388 4.59 -4.87 -12.24
N GLN A 389 4.48 -4.88 -10.91
CA GLN A 389 4.85 -6.01 -10.07
C GLN A 389 3.97 -7.23 -10.33
N GLN A 390 2.68 -7.02 -10.61
CA GLN A 390 1.72 -8.09 -10.84
C GLN A 390 1.80 -8.62 -12.27
N ASN A 391 1.72 -9.96 -12.42
CA ASN A 391 1.65 -10.62 -13.72
C ASN A 391 0.28 -10.35 -14.38
N PRO A 392 0.20 -9.65 -15.51
CA PRO A 392 -1.06 -9.34 -16.15
C PRO A 392 -1.71 -10.57 -16.85
N ALA A 393 -0.92 -11.62 -17.12
CA ALA A 393 -1.40 -12.85 -17.76
C ALA A 393 -1.95 -13.88 -16.76
N ASP A 394 -1.86 -13.60 -15.46
CA ASP A 394 -2.25 -14.52 -14.40
C ASP A 394 -3.53 -14.04 -13.71
N ASN A 395 -4.54 -14.92 -13.66
CA ASN A 395 -5.83 -14.59 -13.06
C ASN A 395 -5.81 -14.45 -11.52
N HIS A 396 -4.76 -14.94 -10.85
CA HIS A 396 -4.55 -14.78 -9.41
C HIS A 396 -3.64 -13.59 -9.07
N GLY A 397 -3.09 -12.94 -10.09
CA GLY A 397 -2.28 -11.73 -9.90
C GLY A 397 -1.00 -11.98 -9.11
N HIS A 398 -0.30 -13.08 -9.42
CA HIS A 398 1.00 -13.36 -8.82
C HIS A 398 1.98 -12.22 -9.07
N VAL A 399 2.86 -11.99 -8.10
CA VAL A 399 3.75 -10.82 -8.08
C VAL A 399 5.22 -11.24 -8.06
N THR A 400 6.10 -10.29 -8.40
CA THR A 400 7.55 -10.46 -8.23
C THR A 400 8.02 -9.89 -6.90
N TYR A 401 9.13 -10.42 -6.39
CA TYR A 401 9.83 -9.91 -5.20
C TYR A 401 10.63 -8.65 -5.55
N PHE A 402 11.60 -8.78 -6.45
CA PHE A 402 12.43 -7.71 -6.97
C PHE A 402 11.93 -7.20 -8.33
N THR A 403 12.40 -6.01 -8.69
CA THR A 403 12.26 -5.46 -10.04
C THR A 403 13.66 -5.32 -10.64
N PRO A 404 14.08 -6.24 -11.54
CA PRO A 404 15.40 -6.19 -12.18
C PRO A 404 15.66 -4.88 -12.91
N LEU A 405 16.83 -4.28 -12.69
CA LEU A 405 17.28 -3.08 -13.40
C LEU A 405 18.64 -3.27 -14.10
N ASN A 406 19.16 -4.51 -14.11
CA ASN A 406 20.33 -4.86 -14.91
C ASN A 406 20.05 -4.75 -16.42
N PRO A 407 21.07 -4.58 -17.26
CA PRO A 407 20.91 -4.67 -18.72
C PRO A 407 20.24 -5.97 -19.13
N GLY A 408 19.19 -5.90 -19.96
CA GLY A 408 18.43 -7.07 -20.37
C GLY A 408 17.69 -7.78 -19.23
N GLY A 409 17.32 -7.05 -18.18
CA GLY A 409 16.51 -7.57 -17.08
C GLY A 409 15.15 -8.10 -17.56
N ARG A 410 14.53 -8.99 -16.77
CA ARG A 410 13.22 -9.58 -17.09
C ARG A 410 12.46 -9.85 -15.81
N ARG A 411 11.16 -9.49 -15.77
CA ARG A 411 10.29 -9.85 -14.65
C ARG A 411 9.95 -11.33 -14.69
N GLY A 412 9.79 -11.94 -13.51
CA GLY A 412 9.45 -13.35 -13.37
C GLY A 412 10.63 -14.31 -13.63
N VAL A 413 11.85 -13.79 -13.73
CA VAL A 413 13.09 -14.55 -13.88
C VAL A 413 14.13 -14.00 -12.91
N GLY A 414 14.72 -14.82 -12.07
CA GLY A 414 15.75 -14.31 -11.18
C GLY A 414 16.10 -15.21 -10.01
N PRO A 415 16.72 -14.67 -8.94
CA PRO A 415 17.19 -15.50 -7.85
C PRO A 415 16.09 -16.33 -7.23
N ALA A 416 16.37 -17.63 -7.03
CA ALA A 416 15.37 -18.60 -6.58
C ALA A 416 14.83 -18.38 -5.16
N TRP A 417 15.49 -17.54 -4.35
CA TRP A 417 15.04 -17.23 -2.99
C TRP A 417 13.94 -16.15 -2.91
N GLY A 418 13.11 -16.10 -3.93
CA GLY A 418 11.98 -15.18 -4.05
C GLY A 418 12.23 -14.02 -4.98
N GLY A 419 13.46 -13.87 -5.47
CA GLY A 419 13.91 -12.62 -6.03
C GLY A 419 13.43 -12.26 -7.40
N GLY A 420 13.12 -13.18 -8.27
CA GLY A 420 12.80 -12.83 -9.65
C GLY A 420 11.69 -13.65 -10.27
N THR A 421 11.34 -14.76 -9.67
CA THR A 421 10.21 -15.60 -10.08
C THR A 421 8.88 -14.96 -9.68
N TRP A 422 7.80 -15.41 -10.29
CA TRP A 422 6.45 -15.06 -9.84
C TRP A 422 6.10 -15.80 -8.54
N SER A 423 5.31 -15.17 -7.67
CA SER A 423 4.71 -15.88 -6.54
C SER A 423 3.78 -16.98 -7.02
N THR A 424 3.36 -17.87 -6.13
CA THR A 424 2.49 -19.01 -6.41
C THR A 424 1.32 -19.02 -5.44
N ASP A 425 0.33 -19.88 -5.69
CA ASP A 425 -0.84 -20.00 -4.82
C ASP A 425 -0.47 -20.47 -3.40
N TYR A 426 0.48 -21.44 -3.28
CA TYR A 426 0.72 -22.14 -2.01
C TYR A 426 2.19 -22.42 -1.67
N ASP A 427 3.15 -22.00 -2.50
CA ASP A 427 4.56 -22.36 -2.34
C ASP A 427 5.54 -21.19 -2.30
N SER A 428 5.05 -19.96 -2.15
CA SER A 428 5.89 -18.76 -2.01
C SER A 428 5.69 -18.06 -0.67
N PHE A 429 4.57 -17.38 -0.46
CA PHE A 429 4.23 -16.62 0.76
C PHE A 429 5.32 -15.64 1.22
N TRP A 430 6.07 -15.09 0.27
CA TRP A 430 7.05 -14.05 0.58
C TRP A 430 6.38 -12.81 1.18
N CYS A 431 7.13 -12.01 1.91
CA CYS A 431 6.63 -10.71 2.37
C CYS A 431 6.07 -9.86 1.22
N CYS A 432 6.72 -9.89 0.05
CA CYS A 432 6.30 -9.15 -1.14
C CYS A 432 5.00 -9.67 -1.76
N GLN A 433 4.68 -10.96 -1.62
CA GLN A 433 3.37 -11.48 -1.97
C GLN A 433 2.30 -10.87 -1.05
N GLY A 434 2.56 -10.82 0.24
CA GLY A 434 1.67 -10.23 1.23
C GLY A 434 1.41 -8.74 1.00
N THR A 435 2.47 -7.94 0.83
CA THR A 435 2.31 -6.51 0.52
C THR A 435 1.70 -6.26 -0.86
N GLY A 436 1.91 -7.16 -1.82
CA GLY A 436 1.25 -7.14 -3.12
C GLY A 436 -0.26 -7.32 -3.01
N LEU A 437 -0.73 -8.24 -2.14
CA LEU A 437 -2.17 -8.38 -1.85
C LEU A 437 -2.75 -7.06 -1.34
N GLU A 438 -2.13 -6.46 -0.32
CA GLU A 438 -2.59 -5.21 0.26
C GLU A 438 -2.53 -4.05 -0.74
N MET A 439 -1.47 -3.96 -1.55
CA MET A 439 -1.32 -2.89 -2.53
C MET A 439 -2.43 -2.89 -3.57
N HIS A 440 -2.72 -4.07 -4.15
CA HIS A 440 -3.68 -4.16 -5.23
C HIS A 440 -5.14 -4.14 -4.77
N THR A 441 -5.43 -4.40 -3.48
CA THR A 441 -6.77 -4.24 -2.93
C THR A 441 -7.14 -2.79 -2.62
N LYS A 442 -6.16 -1.90 -2.43
CA LYS A 442 -6.35 -0.49 -2.05
C LYS A 442 -5.74 0.53 -3.00
N LEU A 443 -5.58 0.20 -4.28
CA LEU A 443 -4.97 1.09 -5.30
C LEU A 443 -5.55 2.49 -5.33
N MET A 444 -6.83 2.65 -4.93
CA MET A 444 -7.56 3.92 -4.93
C MET A 444 -7.43 4.73 -3.64
N ASP A 445 -6.79 4.24 -2.60
CA ASP A 445 -6.84 4.83 -1.24
C ASP A 445 -6.18 6.21 -1.13
N SER A 446 -5.34 6.56 -2.10
CA SER A 446 -4.57 7.80 -2.12
C SER A 446 -4.90 8.71 -3.31
N VAL A 447 -5.99 8.44 -4.04
CA VAL A 447 -6.43 9.27 -5.17
C VAL A 447 -6.96 10.61 -4.67
N TYR A 448 -7.77 10.57 -3.61
CA TYR A 448 -8.47 11.73 -3.07
C TYR A 448 -8.25 11.86 -1.57
N PHE A 449 -8.17 13.11 -1.12
CA PHE A 449 -8.18 13.47 0.30
C PHE A 449 -9.18 14.60 0.53
N SER A 450 -9.63 14.74 1.77
CA SER A 450 -10.48 15.86 2.19
C SER A 450 -9.83 16.64 3.33
N SER A 451 -10.04 17.95 3.34
CA SER A 451 -9.71 18.83 4.45
C SER A 451 -10.86 19.82 4.58
N ASP A 452 -11.64 19.74 5.65
CA ASP A 452 -12.86 20.53 5.87
C ASP A 452 -13.80 20.53 4.64
N THR A 453 -13.86 21.66 3.94
CA THR A 453 -14.64 21.86 2.71
C THR A 453 -13.81 21.68 1.45
N THR A 454 -12.60 21.15 1.54
CA THR A 454 -11.67 21.00 0.42
C THR A 454 -11.59 19.55 -0.02
N LEU A 455 -11.73 19.32 -1.32
CA LEU A 455 -11.35 18.07 -1.99
C LEU A 455 -9.95 18.24 -2.58
N ILE A 456 -9.04 17.30 -2.29
CA ILE A 456 -7.70 17.26 -2.87
C ILE A 456 -7.62 16.07 -3.82
N VAL A 457 -7.25 16.31 -5.07
CA VAL A 457 -7.08 15.31 -6.13
C VAL A 457 -5.59 15.12 -6.39
N ASN A 458 -5.06 13.95 -6.02
CA ASN A 458 -3.62 13.66 -6.09
C ASN A 458 -3.20 12.76 -7.24
N LEU A 459 -4.00 11.74 -7.57
CA LEU A 459 -3.69 10.78 -8.62
C LEU A 459 -4.76 10.80 -9.70
N PHE A 460 -4.34 10.50 -10.93
CA PHE A 460 -5.22 10.50 -12.09
C PHE A 460 -5.48 9.06 -12.53
N MET A 461 -6.70 8.57 -12.27
CA MET A 461 -7.15 7.23 -12.66
C MET A 461 -8.68 7.19 -12.78
N PRO A 462 -9.23 6.34 -13.66
CA PRO A 462 -10.67 6.17 -13.78
C PRO A 462 -11.28 5.71 -12.46
N SER A 463 -12.11 6.56 -11.85
CA SER A 463 -12.68 6.31 -10.53
C SER A 463 -13.92 7.15 -10.25
N VAL A 464 -14.71 6.70 -9.27
CA VAL A 464 -15.84 7.44 -8.73
C VAL A 464 -15.62 7.63 -7.24
N LEU A 465 -15.62 8.87 -6.79
CA LEU A 465 -15.64 9.23 -5.37
C LEU A 465 -17.09 9.53 -4.95
N ASN A 466 -17.59 8.82 -3.96
CA ASN A 466 -18.82 9.13 -3.27
C ASN A 466 -18.51 9.85 -1.96
N TRP A 467 -18.52 11.17 -1.97
CA TRP A 467 -18.29 11.99 -0.77
C TRP A 467 -19.59 12.08 0.04
N THR A 468 -19.88 10.99 0.75
CA THR A 468 -21.17 10.78 1.41
C THR A 468 -21.50 11.86 2.45
N GLN A 469 -20.49 12.39 3.15
CA GLN A 469 -20.66 13.45 4.15
C GLN A 469 -21.21 14.75 3.56
N ARG A 470 -21.06 14.94 2.25
CA ARG A 470 -21.54 16.12 1.52
C ARG A 470 -22.64 15.81 0.50
N GLY A 471 -22.96 14.54 0.28
CA GLY A 471 -23.90 14.12 -0.77
C GLY A 471 -23.38 14.41 -2.18
N ILE A 472 -22.05 14.49 -2.38
CA ILE A 472 -21.39 14.80 -3.64
C ILE A 472 -20.79 13.54 -4.22
N THR A 473 -20.90 13.40 -5.56
CA THR A 473 -20.16 12.39 -6.31
C THR A 473 -19.21 13.10 -7.26
N VAL A 474 -17.95 12.63 -7.33
CA VAL A 474 -16.96 13.07 -8.31
C VAL A 474 -16.56 11.89 -9.17
N THR A 475 -16.86 11.97 -10.47
CA THR A 475 -16.46 10.96 -11.46
C THR A 475 -15.20 11.42 -12.18
N GLN A 476 -14.12 10.67 -12.06
CA GLN A 476 -12.88 10.92 -12.79
C GLN A 476 -12.82 10.02 -14.02
N THR A 477 -12.84 10.64 -15.19
CA THR A 477 -12.71 9.98 -16.48
C THR A 477 -11.38 10.34 -17.13
N THR A 478 -10.58 9.34 -17.48
CA THR A 478 -9.25 9.54 -18.04
C THR A 478 -8.72 8.27 -18.69
N SER A 479 -7.84 8.39 -19.67
CA SER A 479 -6.95 7.34 -20.15
C SER A 479 -5.49 7.59 -19.74
N TYR A 480 -5.29 8.39 -18.69
CA TYR A 480 -3.96 8.65 -18.13
C TYR A 480 -3.25 7.34 -17.74
N PRO A 481 -1.95 7.19 -18.03
CA PRO A 481 -1.02 8.19 -18.57
C PRO A 481 -0.88 8.19 -20.10
N VAL A 482 -1.75 7.50 -20.85
CA VAL A 482 -1.74 7.53 -22.33
C VAL A 482 -2.13 8.90 -22.84
N SER A 483 -3.16 9.50 -22.24
CA SER A 483 -3.58 10.91 -22.46
C SER A 483 -3.04 11.81 -21.36
N ASP A 484 -2.75 13.05 -21.72
CA ASP A 484 -2.38 14.12 -20.79
C ASP A 484 -3.60 14.81 -20.15
N THR A 485 -4.81 14.32 -20.42
CA THR A 485 -6.06 14.97 -20.05
C THR A 485 -6.91 14.09 -19.14
N THR A 486 -7.43 14.69 -18.09
CA THR A 486 -8.34 14.08 -17.11
C THR A 486 -9.55 15.00 -16.90
N THR A 487 -10.73 14.41 -16.81
CA THR A 487 -11.99 15.11 -16.54
C THR A 487 -12.55 14.67 -15.18
N LEU A 488 -12.95 15.65 -14.37
CA LEU A 488 -13.61 15.45 -13.07
C LEU A 488 -15.02 16.05 -13.18
N GLN A 489 -16.05 15.21 -13.18
CA GLN A 489 -17.44 15.66 -13.17
C GLN A 489 -17.98 15.63 -11.73
N VAL A 490 -18.56 16.75 -11.30
CA VAL A 490 -19.17 16.89 -9.98
C VAL A 490 -20.68 16.76 -10.11
N THR A 491 -21.29 15.85 -9.35
CA THR A 491 -22.75 15.64 -9.34
C THR A 491 -23.27 15.48 -7.92
N GLY A 492 -24.60 15.44 -7.76
CA GLY A 492 -25.25 15.25 -6.48
C GLY A 492 -25.71 16.56 -5.83
N ASN A 493 -25.81 16.56 -4.51
CA ASN A 493 -26.28 17.74 -3.75
C ASN A 493 -25.11 18.73 -3.53
N VAL A 494 -24.75 19.43 -4.59
CA VAL A 494 -23.68 20.41 -4.58
C VAL A 494 -24.18 21.77 -4.08
N SER A 495 -24.35 21.92 -2.77
CA SER A 495 -24.76 23.18 -2.16
C SER A 495 -23.59 23.93 -1.55
N GLY A 496 -23.60 25.25 -1.71
CA GLY A 496 -22.61 26.15 -1.15
C GLY A 496 -21.26 26.16 -1.89
N THR A 497 -20.38 27.01 -1.38
CA THR A 497 -19.01 27.15 -1.90
C THR A 497 -18.08 26.15 -1.24
N TRP A 498 -17.29 25.44 -2.04
CA TRP A 498 -16.21 24.58 -1.58
C TRP A 498 -15.04 24.57 -2.54
N THR A 499 -13.91 24.05 -2.09
CA THR A 499 -12.65 24.11 -2.81
C THR A 499 -12.28 22.76 -3.39
N MET A 500 -11.88 22.72 -4.67
CA MET A 500 -11.17 21.60 -5.27
C MET A 500 -9.71 22.01 -5.50
N ARG A 501 -8.78 21.23 -4.97
CA ARG A 501 -7.33 21.37 -5.20
C ARG A 501 -6.86 20.20 -6.05
N VAL A 502 -6.27 20.49 -7.20
CA VAL A 502 -5.76 19.50 -8.15
C VAL A 502 -4.25 19.58 -8.20
N ARG A 503 -3.58 18.46 -7.99
CA ARG A 503 -2.11 18.41 -8.07
C ARG A 503 -1.62 18.73 -9.48
N ILE A 504 -0.66 19.63 -9.57
CA ILE A 504 0.12 19.93 -10.76
C ILE A 504 1.51 19.31 -10.56
N PRO A 505 1.78 18.14 -11.15
CA PRO A 505 3.04 17.45 -10.95
C PRO A 505 4.26 18.26 -11.39
N SER A 506 5.42 18.01 -10.78
CA SER A 506 6.67 18.72 -11.13
C SER A 506 7.19 18.37 -12.53
N TRP A 507 6.80 17.24 -13.10
CA TRP A 507 7.24 16.81 -14.44
C TRP A 507 6.50 17.51 -15.59
N THR A 508 5.33 18.13 -15.36
CA THR A 508 4.57 18.81 -16.41
C THR A 508 5.06 20.26 -16.62
N ALA A 509 4.75 20.83 -17.77
CA ALA A 509 4.94 22.25 -18.06
C ALA A 509 3.79 22.73 -18.94
N GLY A 510 3.22 23.90 -18.60
CA GLY A 510 2.08 24.44 -19.34
C GLY A 510 0.76 23.73 -19.01
N ALA A 511 0.59 23.28 -17.78
CA ALA A 511 -0.66 22.72 -17.31
C ALA A 511 -1.81 23.74 -17.41
N THR A 512 -3.00 23.26 -17.78
CA THR A 512 -4.20 24.10 -17.87
C THR A 512 -5.37 23.42 -17.15
N ILE A 513 -6.22 24.26 -16.57
CA ILE A 513 -7.47 23.82 -15.95
C ILE A 513 -8.63 24.61 -16.58
N SER A 514 -9.67 23.92 -16.99
CA SER A 514 -10.92 24.54 -17.42
C SER A 514 -12.11 24.01 -16.63
N VAL A 515 -13.12 24.85 -16.47
CA VAL A 515 -14.41 24.50 -15.88
C VAL A 515 -15.48 24.73 -16.93
N ASN A 516 -16.25 23.70 -17.26
CA ASN A 516 -17.28 23.71 -18.29
C ASN A 516 -16.76 24.28 -19.63
N GLY A 517 -15.55 23.87 -20.02
CA GLY A 517 -14.87 24.30 -21.25
C GLY A 517 -14.19 25.68 -21.17
N THR A 518 -14.39 26.46 -20.10
CA THR A 518 -13.75 27.75 -19.92
C THR A 518 -12.46 27.64 -19.13
N THR A 519 -11.33 28.02 -19.74
CA THR A 519 -10.01 28.01 -19.07
C THR A 519 -10.02 28.97 -17.88
N GLN A 520 -9.51 28.51 -16.77
CA GLN A 520 -9.44 29.25 -15.52
C GLN A 520 -8.10 29.98 -15.40
N ASN A 521 -8.15 31.25 -14.99
CA ASN A 521 -6.94 32.04 -14.71
C ASN A 521 -6.50 31.81 -13.27
N ILE A 522 -5.91 30.64 -13.02
CA ILE A 522 -5.40 30.21 -11.71
C ILE A 522 -3.97 29.69 -11.84
N THR A 523 -3.27 29.65 -10.74
CA THR A 523 -1.89 29.13 -10.69
C THR A 523 -1.87 27.64 -11.04
N THR A 524 -1.08 27.27 -12.08
CA THR A 524 -0.82 25.91 -12.51
C THR A 524 0.68 25.63 -12.62
N THR A 525 1.47 26.25 -11.73
CA THR A 525 2.92 26.07 -11.67
C THR A 525 3.27 24.60 -11.39
N PRO A 526 4.23 24.00 -12.11
CA PRO A 526 4.71 22.66 -11.80
C PRO A 526 5.15 22.54 -10.33
N GLY A 527 4.79 21.44 -9.67
CA GLY A 527 5.07 21.22 -8.25
C GLY A 527 4.16 22.01 -7.31
N SER A 528 2.93 22.34 -7.72
CA SER A 528 1.94 23.06 -6.92
C SER A 528 0.56 22.37 -6.92
N TYR A 529 -0.42 22.99 -6.26
CA TYR A 529 -1.83 22.65 -6.38
C TYR A 529 -2.59 23.80 -7.06
N ALA A 530 -3.29 23.50 -8.14
CA ALA A 530 -4.28 24.40 -8.69
C ALA A 530 -5.53 24.41 -7.79
N THR A 531 -5.99 25.59 -7.40
CA THR A 531 -7.06 25.76 -6.41
C THR A 531 -8.29 26.41 -7.06
N LEU A 532 -9.41 25.72 -7.02
CA LEU A 532 -10.70 26.15 -7.53
C LEU A 532 -11.68 26.31 -6.37
N THR A 533 -11.92 27.54 -5.92
CA THR A 533 -12.94 27.85 -4.89
C THR A 533 -14.13 28.51 -5.56
N ARG A 534 -15.28 27.84 -5.53
CA ARG A 534 -16.51 28.34 -6.18
C ARG A 534 -17.77 27.69 -5.64
N SER A 535 -18.91 28.26 -5.95
CA SER A 535 -20.19 27.56 -5.86
C SER A 535 -20.30 26.60 -7.04
N TRP A 536 -20.47 25.32 -6.76
CA TRP A 536 -20.56 24.27 -7.77
C TRP A 536 -22.03 23.99 -8.12
N THR A 537 -22.25 23.59 -9.36
CA THR A 537 -23.55 23.10 -9.85
C THR A 537 -23.43 21.63 -10.25
N SER A 538 -24.48 20.84 -9.99
CA SER A 538 -24.49 19.43 -10.41
C SER A 538 -24.35 19.34 -11.92
N GLY A 539 -23.36 18.57 -12.39
CA GLY A 539 -22.96 18.49 -13.80
C GLY A 539 -21.72 19.31 -14.15
N ASP A 540 -21.23 20.18 -13.25
CA ASP A 540 -19.97 20.90 -13.50
C ASP A 540 -18.82 19.93 -13.78
N THR A 541 -18.00 20.29 -14.76
CA THR A 541 -16.89 19.49 -15.26
C THR A 541 -15.59 20.28 -15.18
N VAL A 542 -14.61 19.73 -14.47
CA VAL A 542 -13.23 20.24 -14.45
C VAL A 542 -12.37 19.40 -15.39
N THR A 543 -11.77 20.03 -16.39
CA THR A 543 -10.80 19.38 -17.28
C THR A 543 -9.40 19.83 -16.89
N VAL A 544 -8.56 18.86 -16.59
CA VAL A 544 -7.15 19.02 -16.21
C VAL A 544 -6.29 18.51 -17.36
N ARG A 545 -5.45 19.36 -17.92
CA ARG A 545 -4.47 18.98 -18.93
C ARG A 545 -3.06 19.14 -18.37
N LEU A 546 -2.27 18.08 -18.43
CA LEU A 546 -0.90 17.97 -17.90
C LEU A 546 0.06 17.56 -19.03
N PRO A 547 0.54 18.50 -19.86
CA PRO A 547 1.38 18.17 -21.01
C PRO A 547 2.61 17.38 -20.61
N MET A 548 2.86 16.27 -21.34
CA MET A 548 3.97 15.35 -21.10
C MET A 548 5.07 15.56 -22.13
N ARG A 549 6.32 15.38 -21.70
CA ARG A 549 7.50 15.46 -22.56
C ARG A 549 8.53 14.42 -22.18
N ILE A 550 9.44 14.10 -23.08
CA ILE A 550 10.60 13.29 -22.79
C ILE A 550 11.56 14.06 -21.89
N ILE A 551 12.01 13.40 -20.82
CA ILE A 551 13.02 13.91 -19.91
C ILE A 551 14.02 12.78 -19.64
N MET A 552 15.31 13.08 -19.83
CA MET A 552 16.38 12.18 -19.41
C MET A 552 16.63 12.37 -17.90
N ARG A 553 16.65 11.27 -17.17
CA ARG A 553 16.88 11.22 -15.73
C ARG A 553 18.21 10.55 -15.44
N ALA A 554 19.24 11.35 -15.23
CA ALA A 554 20.56 10.83 -14.90
C ALA A 554 20.57 10.09 -13.56
N ALA A 555 21.40 9.05 -13.45
CA ALA A 555 21.70 8.42 -12.17
C ALA A 555 22.53 9.36 -11.29
N ASN A 556 22.30 9.34 -9.97
CA ASN A 556 22.92 10.28 -9.05
C ASN A 556 24.46 10.18 -9.05
N ASP A 557 25.01 8.99 -9.27
CA ASP A 557 26.45 8.70 -9.27
C ASP A 557 27.10 8.77 -10.66
N ASN A 558 26.33 8.87 -11.74
CA ASN A 558 26.88 8.89 -13.09
C ASN A 558 25.97 9.63 -14.08
N ALA A 559 26.33 10.84 -14.45
CA ALA A 559 25.58 11.67 -15.39
C ALA A 559 25.45 11.07 -16.80
N ASN A 560 26.35 10.15 -17.17
CA ASN A 560 26.32 9.46 -18.45
C ASN A 560 25.41 8.21 -18.46
N ILE A 561 24.82 7.86 -17.32
CA ILE A 561 23.83 6.79 -17.22
C ILE A 561 22.50 7.42 -16.90
N ALA A 562 21.53 7.28 -17.80
CA ALA A 562 20.24 7.93 -17.64
C ALA A 562 19.08 7.02 -18.03
N ALA A 563 17.93 7.25 -17.43
CA ALA A 563 16.65 6.64 -17.80
C ALA A 563 15.77 7.64 -18.56
N ILE A 564 14.89 7.12 -19.41
CA ILE A 564 13.94 7.90 -20.20
C ILE A 564 12.62 7.99 -19.44
N THR A 565 12.09 9.20 -19.26
CA THR A 565 10.71 9.38 -18.77
C THR A 565 9.89 10.18 -19.78
N TYR A 566 8.60 9.84 -19.90
CA TYR A 566 7.60 10.64 -20.60
C TYR A 566 6.50 11.02 -19.60
N GLY A 567 6.52 12.26 -19.18
CA GLY A 567 5.74 12.66 -18.01
C GLY A 567 6.09 11.81 -16.79
N PRO A 568 5.13 11.11 -16.16
CA PRO A 568 5.38 10.25 -14.99
C PRO A 568 5.87 8.85 -15.37
N VAL A 569 5.80 8.46 -16.64
CA VAL A 569 6.06 7.09 -17.11
C VAL A 569 7.54 6.90 -17.41
N VAL A 570 8.16 5.90 -16.80
CA VAL A 570 9.48 5.40 -17.21
C VAL A 570 9.31 4.54 -18.45
N LEU A 571 10.12 4.83 -19.49
CA LEU A 571 10.14 4.04 -20.71
C LEU A 571 11.29 3.03 -20.66
N SER A 572 11.02 1.81 -21.08
CA SER A 572 12.01 0.75 -21.22
C SER A 572 12.13 0.25 -22.66
N GLY A 573 13.33 -0.13 -23.08
CA GLY A 573 13.56 -0.77 -24.38
C GLY A 573 13.14 -2.23 -24.34
N ASN A 574 12.49 -2.67 -25.42
CA ASN A 574 12.12 -4.08 -25.61
C ASN A 574 13.19 -4.80 -26.45
N TYR A 575 13.81 -5.80 -25.85
CA TYR A 575 14.86 -6.60 -26.47
C TYR A 575 14.42 -8.06 -26.77
N GLY A 576 13.14 -8.37 -26.66
CA GLY A 576 12.63 -9.71 -26.90
C GLY A 576 13.28 -10.73 -25.97
N ASN A 577 14.00 -11.70 -26.55
CA ASN A 577 14.76 -12.70 -25.78
C ASN A 577 16.29 -12.43 -25.82
N THR A 578 16.72 -11.27 -26.32
CA THR A 578 18.14 -10.94 -26.45
C THR A 578 18.72 -10.56 -25.09
N SER A 579 19.80 -11.22 -24.69
CA SER A 579 20.58 -10.84 -23.51
C SER A 579 21.45 -9.64 -23.81
N LEU A 580 21.60 -8.75 -22.84
CA LEU A 580 22.50 -7.61 -22.93
C LEU A 580 23.67 -7.79 -21.95
N ALA A 581 24.88 -7.66 -22.45
CA ALA A 581 26.11 -7.76 -21.63
C ALA A 581 26.41 -6.45 -20.87
N SER A 582 25.92 -5.32 -21.38
CA SER A 582 26.14 -3.97 -20.82
C SER A 582 24.98 -3.05 -21.15
N LEU A 583 24.95 -1.87 -20.53
CA LEU A 583 23.98 -0.84 -20.86
C LEU A 583 24.15 -0.37 -22.31
N PRO A 584 23.07 -0.42 -23.13
CA PRO A 584 23.15 0.04 -24.52
C PRO A 584 23.42 1.54 -24.60
N SER A 585 24.22 1.97 -25.59
CA SER A 585 24.45 3.38 -25.92
C SER A 585 23.25 3.93 -26.66
N LEU A 586 22.58 4.93 -26.07
CA LEU A 586 21.36 5.54 -26.60
C LEU A 586 21.67 6.83 -27.37
N ASN A 587 21.14 6.96 -28.56
CA ASN A 587 21.03 8.26 -29.22
C ASN A 587 19.78 8.99 -28.70
N THR A 588 19.97 9.97 -27.81
CA THR A 588 18.87 10.66 -27.13
C THR A 588 18.02 11.50 -28.09
N SER A 589 18.60 12.03 -29.18
CA SER A 589 17.87 12.82 -30.19
C SER A 589 16.98 11.97 -31.10
N SER A 590 17.15 10.65 -31.10
CA SER A 590 16.37 9.73 -31.93
C SER A 590 15.05 9.28 -31.28
N ILE A 591 14.79 9.68 -30.03
CA ILE A 591 13.58 9.24 -29.31
C ILE A 591 12.34 9.87 -29.95
N THR A 592 11.48 9.04 -30.52
CA THR A 592 10.29 9.48 -31.23
C THR A 592 9.06 8.69 -30.81
N ARG A 593 7.96 9.37 -30.49
CA ARG A 593 6.66 8.74 -30.21
C ARG A 593 6.05 8.26 -31.53
N THR A 594 5.64 7.00 -31.59
CA THR A 594 5.12 6.39 -32.83
C THR A 594 3.64 6.65 -33.08
N SER A 595 2.87 6.94 -31.98
CA SER A 595 1.43 7.21 -32.06
C SER A 595 0.98 8.08 -30.89
N SER A 596 0.14 9.06 -31.14
CA SER A 596 -0.44 9.91 -30.10
C SER A 596 -1.43 9.15 -29.19
N GLY A 597 -2.00 8.06 -29.69
CA GLY A 597 -2.98 7.22 -28.95
C GLY A 597 -2.34 6.13 -28.09
N SER A 598 -1.00 6.02 -28.04
CA SER A 598 -0.29 5.02 -27.25
C SER A 598 0.98 5.59 -26.61
N LEU A 599 1.54 4.85 -25.65
CA LEU A 599 2.86 5.12 -25.07
C LEU A 599 3.97 4.33 -25.76
N ALA A 600 3.83 4.12 -27.07
CA ALA A 600 4.84 3.46 -27.88
C ALA A 600 5.81 4.49 -28.49
N PHE A 601 7.11 4.22 -28.37
CA PHE A 601 8.18 5.04 -28.89
C PHE A 601 9.23 4.18 -29.59
N THR A 602 10.10 4.80 -30.35
CA THR A 602 11.32 4.20 -30.88
C THR A 602 12.52 5.07 -30.53
N ALA A 603 13.68 4.44 -30.47
CA ALA A 603 14.96 5.13 -30.36
C ALA A 603 16.05 4.32 -31.06
N THR A 604 17.20 4.93 -31.32
CA THR A 604 18.41 4.24 -31.80
C THR A 604 19.29 3.92 -30.60
N ALA A 605 19.59 2.63 -30.41
CA ALA A 605 20.52 2.17 -29.39
C ALA A 605 21.54 1.20 -29.99
N ASN A 606 22.83 1.40 -29.72
CA ASN A 606 23.94 0.65 -30.35
C ASN A 606 23.82 0.60 -31.88
N GLY A 607 23.39 1.70 -32.51
CA GLY A 607 23.21 1.81 -33.97
C GLY A 607 21.96 1.12 -34.54
N SER A 608 21.14 0.49 -33.73
CA SER A 608 19.92 -0.21 -34.15
C SER A 608 18.67 0.43 -33.55
N THR A 609 17.55 0.35 -34.28
CA THR A 609 16.25 0.80 -33.77
C THR A 609 15.74 -0.14 -32.68
N VAL A 610 15.36 0.41 -31.54
CA VAL A 610 14.72 -0.31 -30.43
C VAL A 610 13.34 0.29 -30.15
N GLY A 611 12.33 -0.58 -29.95
CA GLY A 611 11.02 -0.16 -29.48
C GLY A 611 11.04 0.15 -28.00
N LEU A 612 10.42 1.29 -27.60
CA LEU A 612 10.28 1.70 -26.21
C LEU A 612 8.81 1.67 -25.81
N GLY A 613 8.55 1.26 -24.60
CA GLY A 613 7.20 1.26 -23.99
C GLY A 613 7.23 1.52 -22.50
N PRO A 614 6.04 1.66 -21.88
CA PRO A 614 5.93 1.85 -20.44
C PRO A 614 6.60 0.70 -19.68
N PHE A 615 7.47 1.04 -18.73
CA PHE A 615 8.17 0.01 -17.95
C PHE A 615 7.21 -0.88 -17.13
N HIS A 616 6.09 -0.32 -16.68
CA HIS A 616 5.08 -1.11 -15.98
C HIS A 616 4.40 -2.18 -16.86
N ASP A 617 4.55 -2.13 -18.18
CA ASP A 617 4.06 -3.14 -19.13
C ASP A 617 5.17 -4.07 -19.66
N ALA A 618 6.40 -3.91 -19.18
CA ALA A 618 7.53 -4.73 -19.60
C ALA A 618 7.45 -6.14 -18.98
N HIS A 619 6.61 -7.00 -19.57
CA HIS A 619 6.39 -8.39 -19.18
C HIS A 619 6.69 -9.33 -20.35
N GLY A 620 7.20 -10.54 -20.04
CA GLY A 620 7.40 -11.59 -21.04
C GLY A 620 8.60 -11.40 -21.99
N HIS A 621 9.38 -10.33 -21.83
CA HIS A 621 10.56 -10.03 -22.64
C HIS A 621 11.69 -9.43 -21.79
N ASN A 622 12.90 -9.49 -22.33
CA ASN A 622 14.05 -8.80 -21.77
C ASN A 622 13.93 -7.30 -22.05
N TYR A 623 14.20 -6.48 -21.05
CA TYR A 623 14.07 -5.03 -21.16
C TYR A 623 15.35 -4.31 -20.71
N ASN A 624 15.43 -3.03 -21.02
CA ASN A 624 16.48 -2.14 -20.51
C ASN A 624 15.86 -0.81 -20.08
N VAL A 625 16.20 -0.33 -18.86
CA VAL A 625 15.65 0.90 -18.26
C VAL A 625 16.66 2.02 -18.26
N TYR A 626 17.92 1.74 -17.90
CA TYR A 626 19.00 2.71 -17.87
C TYR A 626 19.89 2.56 -19.09
N TRP A 627 20.34 3.66 -19.61
CA TRP A 627 21.07 3.74 -20.87
C TRP A 627 22.39 4.47 -20.69
N ASN A 628 23.41 4.08 -21.44
CA ASN A 628 24.60 4.89 -21.58
C ASN A 628 24.32 6.03 -22.56
N THR A 629 24.52 7.26 -22.10
CA THR A 629 24.31 8.51 -22.86
C THR A 629 25.62 9.25 -23.08
N SER A 630 26.77 8.63 -22.82
CA SER A 630 28.09 9.22 -23.08
C SER A 630 28.28 9.47 -24.59
N GLY A 631 28.71 10.68 -24.94
CA GLY A 631 28.90 11.07 -26.33
C GLY A 631 27.68 11.72 -27.02
N GLN A 632 26.69 12.10 -26.25
CA GLN A 632 25.51 12.84 -26.74
C GLN A 632 25.58 14.33 -26.39
#